data_b2582ca67278626df764e4b750579935
#
_entry.id   b2582ca67278626df764e4b750579935
#
_cell.length_a   1.000
_cell.length_b   1.000
_cell.length_c   1.000
_cell.angle_alpha   90.00
_cell.angle_beta   90.00
_cell.angle_gamma   90.00
#
_symmetry.space_group_name_H-M   'P 1'
#
loop_
_entity.id
_entity.type
_entity.pdbx_description
1 polymer ?
#
loop_
_entity_poly.entity_id
_entity_poly.type
_entity_poly.pdbx_seq_one_letter_code
_entity_poly.pdbx_strand_id
1 'polypeptide(L)'
;MKISNFLFTISLLVITIFSNAQQIAIIPEPFQMKVGNGSYTLPKIIAINAPSSANEISELIVNKLKAVTSSQVTKSSTKSNIDIQISNEAELGKEGYHLDVNEKGIQIKANTNAGLFYAWQSLLQIMPTAVFNNTIQNNISWKIPYVSITDKPRFGWRGLMLDVSRHFFTKAEVKEYIDNMVLYKYNVLHLHLTDDQGWRIEIKALPKLTEVGAWRVDRKGKWGNITTPSLDEPKTYGGFYTHEDIKELVAYAKSKFVEILPEIDIPGHSMAFLASYPLSTTPNYNYQVNAGTEFMDWTGYNGHATAKIDNALNPANETVYNYLDKIFTEVASLFPFEYIHMGGDENAKNNWEKSAEVQNLMKRENLKDQNEVQSYFVKRVEKIINAKGKKLMGWDEILEGGLPGNAAVMSWRGMLGGIEAANQKHQVVMTPNDFAYIDFYQGEVTAEGKVYKGLRMKKTYEFEPLPQGIDPKYILGGQANLWTEQILSLRSAQYLTWPRSMSIAETLWSPKEKKNWQNFSEKVEKQFEILDALNIKHAKSMYDPIVTTTTNTKGELIAKMEGEVANLKFYYSIDESLPDNFSTEYTGTFIVPNDATILRVISYRNGKPIGKMLHIPMESLISRAVKTL
;
A
#
# COMPACT_ATOMS: atom_id res chain seq x y z
N MET A 1 56.40 -65.57 -22.98
CA MET A 1 55.90 -64.40 -23.74
C MET A 1 54.47 -64.13 -23.22
N LYS A 2 54.31 -63.13 -22.31
CA LYS A 2 53.00 -62.74 -21.79
C LYS A 2 52.69 -61.37 -22.36
N ILE A 3 51.61 -61.27 -23.14
CA ILE A 3 51.10 -60.05 -23.73
C ILE A 3 50.16 -59.43 -22.71
N SER A 4 50.46 -58.23 -22.21
CA SER A 4 49.64 -57.46 -21.29
C SER A 4 48.73 -56.56 -22.12
N ASN A 5 47.42 -56.75 -22.00
CA ASN A 5 46.39 -55.88 -22.58
C ASN A 5 46.21 -54.63 -21.67
N PHE A 6 46.53 -53.45 -22.18
CA PHE A 6 46.25 -52.16 -21.56
C PHE A 6 44.88 -51.68 -22.08
N LEU A 7 43.86 -51.72 -21.23
CA LEU A 7 42.56 -51.12 -21.50
C LEU A 7 42.62 -49.63 -21.13
N PHE A 8 42.52 -48.75 -22.14
CA PHE A 8 42.36 -47.31 -21.96
C PHE A 8 40.88 -46.99 -21.74
N THR A 9 40.51 -46.65 -20.52
CA THR A 9 39.16 -46.16 -20.19
C THR A 9 39.11 -44.68 -20.45
N ILE A 10 38.42 -44.22 -21.53
CA ILE A 10 38.14 -42.83 -21.80
C ILE A 10 36.95 -42.44 -20.94
N SER A 11 37.18 -41.69 -19.84
CA SER A 11 36.13 -41.03 -19.07
C SER A 11 35.62 -39.84 -19.84
N LEU A 12 34.42 -39.92 -20.40
CA LEU A 12 33.72 -38.79 -20.99
C LEU A 12 33.25 -37.84 -19.86
N LEU A 13 33.96 -36.73 -19.66
CA LEU A 13 33.52 -35.68 -18.74
C LEU A 13 32.37 -34.90 -19.40
N VAL A 14 31.14 -35.22 -19.06
CA VAL A 14 29.94 -34.44 -19.44
C VAL A 14 29.96 -33.17 -18.62
N ILE A 15 30.51 -32.10 -19.17
CA ILE A 15 30.37 -30.74 -18.63
C ILE A 15 28.92 -30.31 -18.90
N THR A 16 28.04 -30.47 -17.92
CA THR A 16 26.73 -29.81 -17.91
C THR A 16 26.96 -28.31 -17.73
N ILE A 17 26.96 -27.58 -18.84
CA ILE A 17 26.87 -26.13 -18.83
C ILE A 17 25.47 -25.80 -18.35
N PHE A 18 25.33 -25.53 -17.05
CA PHE A 18 24.14 -24.85 -16.55
C PHE A 18 24.15 -23.44 -17.18
N SER A 19 23.42 -23.30 -18.27
CA SER A 19 23.02 -21.99 -18.77
C SER A 19 22.26 -21.31 -17.64
N ASN A 20 22.90 -20.35 -16.94
CA ASN A 20 22.19 -19.42 -16.09
C ASN A 20 21.22 -18.65 -16.98
N ALA A 21 20.02 -19.16 -17.18
CA ALA A 21 18.94 -18.38 -17.76
C ALA A 21 18.79 -17.14 -16.89
N GLN A 22 18.94 -15.98 -17.48
CA GLN A 22 18.81 -14.71 -16.79
C GLN A 22 17.40 -14.66 -16.19
N GLN A 23 17.30 -14.74 -14.86
CA GLN A 23 16.02 -14.74 -14.17
C GLN A 23 15.36 -13.38 -14.34
N ILE A 24 14.26 -13.34 -15.08
CA ILE A 24 13.45 -12.14 -15.27
C ILE A 24 12.61 -11.92 -14.03
N ALA A 25 12.74 -10.74 -13.42
CA ALA A 25 12.12 -10.40 -12.13
C ALA A 25 11.02 -9.34 -12.28
N ILE A 26 9.94 -9.67 -13.00
CA ILE A 26 8.77 -8.79 -13.11
C ILE A 26 7.85 -9.02 -11.91
N ILE A 27 7.48 -7.93 -11.24
CA ILE A 27 6.42 -7.86 -10.23
C ILE A 27 5.39 -6.81 -10.70
N PRO A 28 4.11 -7.16 -10.76
CA PRO A 28 3.48 -8.49 -10.53
C PRO A 28 3.85 -9.52 -11.59
N GLU A 29 3.83 -10.81 -11.21
CA GLU A 29 4.04 -11.95 -12.11
C GLU A 29 3.05 -11.92 -13.27
N PRO A 30 3.50 -11.92 -14.55
CA PRO A 30 2.60 -11.89 -15.70
C PRO A 30 1.72 -13.14 -15.80
N PHE A 31 0.54 -12.98 -16.42
CA PHE A 31 -0.37 -14.09 -16.69
C PHE A 31 0.30 -15.25 -17.45
N GLN A 32 1.10 -14.93 -18.49
CA GLN A 32 1.97 -15.87 -19.17
C GLN A 32 3.28 -15.19 -19.55
N MET A 33 4.40 -15.88 -19.35
CA MET A 33 5.73 -15.40 -19.75
C MET A 33 6.57 -16.57 -20.24
N LYS A 34 7.22 -16.39 -21.40
CA LYS A 34 8.23 -17.30 -21.95
C LYS A 34 9.52 -16.54 -22.13
N VAL A 35 10.60 -17.00 -21.53
CA VAL A 35 11.94 -16.42 -21.67
C VAL A 35 12.65 -17.13 -22.81
N GLY A 36 13.20 -16.33 -23.77
CA GLY A 36 13.99 -16.84 -24.87
C GLY A 36 15.49 -16.82 -24.57
N ASN A 37 16.27 -17.48 -25.43
CA ASN A 37 17.72 -17.46 -25.33
C ASN A 37 18.28 -16.25 -26.10
N GLY A 38 18.92 -15.29 -25.39
CA GLY A 38 19.54 -14.12 -25.96
C GLY A 38 18.92 -12.81 -25.49
N SER A 39 19.33 -11.72 -26.12
CA SER A 39 18.87 -10.37 -25.78
C SER A 39 18.85 -9.45 -27.00
N TYR A 40 17.94 -8.51 -27.02
CA TYR A 40 17.92 -7.39 -27.96
C TYR A 40 18.73 -6.24 -27.40
N THR A 41 19.64 -5.69 -28.19
CA THR A 41 20.41 -4.49 -27.82
C THR A 41 19.81 -3.29 -28.54
N LEU A 42 19.40 -2.26 -27.78
CA LEU A 42 18.90 -1.02 -28.38
C LEU A 42 19.99 -0.39 -29.29
N PRO A 43 19.64 -0.04 -30.54
CA PRO A 43 20.59 0.53 -31.48
C PRO A 43 20.89 2.02 -31.19
N LYS A 44 21.89 2.58 -31.86
CA LYS A 44 22.21 4.02 -31.79
C LYS A 44 21.09 4.92 -32.33
N ILE A 45 20.26 4.40 -33.23
CA ILE A 45 19.05 5.07 -33.73
C ILE A 45 17.86 4.18 -33.35
N ILE A 46 17.03 4.65 -32.43
CA ILE A 46 15.81 3.96 -31.99
C ILE A 46 14.63 4.57 -32.71
N ALA A 47 14.04 3.80 -33.62
CA ALA A 47 12.83 4.17 -34.35
C ALA A 47 11.60 3.56 -33.66
N ILE A 48 10.61 4.39 -33.33
CA ILE A 48 9.36 3.98 -32.69
C ILE A 48 8.22 4.18 -33.66
N ASN A 49 7.47 3.11 -33.94
CA ASN A 49 6.23 3.14 -34.68
C ASN A 49 5.04 3.05 -33.70
N ALA A 50 4.06 3.92 -33.88
CA ALA A 50 2.83 3.91 -33.08
C ALA A 50 1.68 4.53 -33.87
N PRO A 51 0.44 4.02 -33.77
CA PRO A 51 -0.73 4.67 -34.33
C PRO A 51 -1.02 5.98 -33.57
N SER A 52 -1.72 6.92 -34.22
CA SER A 52 -2.08 8.21 -33.59
C SER A 52 -2.87 8.05 -32.28
N SER A 53 -3.67 7.00 -32.17
CA SER A 53 -4.42 6.65 -30.96
C SER A 53 -3.54 6.27 -29.75
N ALA A 54 -2.27 5.88 -29.99
CA ALA A 54 -1.29 5.56 -28.94
C ALA A 54 -0.21 6.65 -28.77
N ASN A 55 -0.48 7.88 -29.27
CA ASN A 55 0.51 8.95 -29.25
C ASN A 55 1.00 9.29 -27.84
N GLU A 56 0.11 9.31 -26.84
CA GLU A 56 0.44 9.58 -25.44
C GLU A 56 1.51 8.61 -24.91
N ILE A 57 1.32 7.31 -25.13
CA ILE A 57 2.27 6.28 -24.68
C ILE A 57 3.57 6.33 -25.49
N SER A 58 3.47 6.57 -26.80
CA SER A 58 4.69 6.68 -27.63
C SER A 58 5.55 7.87 -27.21
N GLU A 59 4.95 9.02 -26.85
CA GLU A 59 5.70 10.18 -26.33
C GLU A 59 6.34 9.88 -24.98
N LEU A 60 5.61 9.19 -24.07
CA LEU A 60 6.18 8.78 -22.79
C LEU A 60 7.44 7.92 -22.98
N ILE A 61 7.40 6.94 -23.89
CA ILE A 61 8.53 6.07 -24.21
C ILE A 61 9.68 6.87 -24.88
N VAL A 62 9.35 7.70 -25.87
CA VAL A 62 10.32 8.58 -26.54
C VAL A 62 11.05 9.46 -25.54
N ASN A 63 10.30 10.15 -24.67
CA ASN A 63 10.86 11.09 -23.70
C ASN A 63 11.77 10.37 -22.69
N LYS A 64 11.34 9.20 -22.19
CA LYS A 64 12.16 8.40 -21.27
C LYS A 64 13.46 7.93 -21.93
N LEU A 65 13.39 7.36 -23.12
CA LEU A 65 14.58 6.87 -23.82
C LEU A 65 15.55 8.01 -24.20
N LYS A 66 15.03 9.19 -24.62
CA LYS A 66 15.86 10.38 -24.86
C LYS A 66 16.56 10.88 -23.60
N ALA A 67 15.89 10.79 -22.44
CA ALA A 67 16.44 11.26 -21.17
C ALA A 67 17.59 10.40 -20.65
N VAL A 68 17.62 9.09 -20.98
CA VAL A 68 18.55 8.15 -20.35
C VAL A 68 19.56 7.50 -21.31
N THR A 69 19.25 7.41 -22.62
CA THR A 69 20.15 6.81 -23.59
C THR A 69 20.88 7.88 -24.39
N SER A 70 22.09 7.56 -24.89
CA SER A 70 22.80 8.36 -25.89
C SER A 70 22.30 8.12 -27.31
N SER A 71 21.25 7.31 -27.49
CA SER A 71 20.68 6.99 -28.81
C SER A 71 19.84 8.13 -29.34
N GLN A 72 19.84 8.31 -30.66
CA GLN A 72 18.89 9.16 -31.35
C GLN A 72 17.51 8.46 -31.37
N VAL A 73 16.49 9.02 -30.73
CA VAL A 73 15.15 8.46 -30.67
C VAL A 73 14.24 9.22 -31.63
N THR A 74 13.62 8.51 -32.58
CA THR A 74 12.77 9.08 -33.64
C THR A 74 11.46 8.31 -33.78
N LYS A 75 10.40 8.98 -34.28
CA LYS A 75 9.19 8.31 -34.74
C LYS A 75 9.35 7.92 -36.21
N SER A 76 8.93 6.71 -36.58
CA SER A 76 9.04 6.20 -37.95
C SER A 76 7.92 5.20 -38.23
N SER A 77 7.32 5.31 -39.41
CA SER A 77 6.27 4.39 -39.90
C SER A 77 6.81 3.27 -40.80
N THR A 78 8.08 3.35 -41.23
CA THR A 78 8.62 2.43 -42.26
C THR A 78 9.58 1.38 -41.70
N LYS A 79 10.31 1.70 -40.63
CA LYS A 79 11.22 0.76 -39.96
C LYS A 79 11.22 1.10 -38.47
N SER A 80 10.85 0.16 -37.62
CA SER A 80 10.79 0.37 -36.19
C SER A 80 11.62 -0.65 -35.42
N ASN A 81 12.19 -0.18 -34.30
CA ASN A 81 12.84 -1.00 -33.29
C ASN A 81 11.89 -1.28 -32.15
N ILE A 82 10.92 -0.36 -31.94
CA ILE A 82 9.81 -0.51 -31.02
C ILE A 82 8.53 -0.27 -31.79
N ASP A 83 7.67 -1.27 -31.84
CA ASP A 83 6.40 -1.25 -32.55
C ASP A 83 5.24 -1.30 -31.56
N ILE A 84 4.39 -0.28 -31.57
CA ILE A 84 3.25 -0.13 -30.67
C ILE A 84 1.97 -0.29 -31.47
N GLN A 85 1.07 -1.16 -31.03
CA GLN A 85 -0.17 -1.49 -31.74
C GLN A 85 -1.38 -1.42 -30.81
N ILE A 86 -2.48 -0.85 -31.32
CA ILE A 86 -3.81 -1.00 -30.72
C ILE A 86 -4.49 -2.20 -31.38
N SER A 87 -5.04 -3.10 -30.56
CA SER A 87 -5.77 -4.29 -30.98
C SER A 87 -7.22 -4.27 -30.47
N ASN A 88 -7.94 -5.33 -30.77
CA ASN A 88 -9.28 -5.56 -30.23
C ASN A 88 -9.44 -7.04 -29.88
N GLU A 89 -8.68 -7.48 -28.88
CA GLU A 89 -8.67 -8.86 -28.41
C GLU A 89 -9.44 -8.96 -27.09
N ALA A 90 -10.63 -9.59 -27.14
CA ALA A 90 -11.55 -9.65 -25.99
C ALA A 90 -10.89 -10.19 -24.71
N GLU A 91 -9.96 -11.13 -24.84
CA GLU A 91 -9.26 -11.76 -23.72
C GLU A 91 -8.30 -10.85 -22.96
N LEU A 92 -7.81 -9.77 -23.59
CA LEU A 92 -6.95 -8.78 -22.94
C LEU A 92 -7.74 -7.78 -22.09
N GLY A 93 -9.02 -7.57 -22.37
CA GLY A 93 -9.84 -6.55 -21.71
C GLY A 93 -9.27 -5.14 -21.91
N LYS A 94 -9.44 -4.27 -20.90
CA LYS A 94 -9.00 -2.87 -20.97
C LYS A 94 -7.52 -2.68 -20.58
N GLU A 95 -6.97 -3.54 -19.75
CA GLU A 95 -5.65 -3.33 -19.14
C GLU A 95 -4.61 -4.40 -19.51
N GLY A 96 -5.04 -5.45 -20.25
CA GLY A 96 -4.16 -6.52 -20.70
C GLY A 96 -3.34 -6.10 -21.93
N TYR A 97 -2.23 -6.83 -22.15
CA TYR A 97 -1.28 -6.54 -23.21
C TYR A 97 -0.48 -7.78 -23.66
N HIS A 98 0.14 -7.66 -24.83
CA HIS A 98 1.26 -8.49 -25.26
C HIS A 98 2.54 -7.64 -25.30
N LEU A 99 3.65 -8.21 -24.84
CA LEU A 99 4.98 -7.66 -24.93
C LEU A 99 5.94 -8.72 -25.45
N ASP A 100 6.49 -8.52 -26.63
CA ASP A 100 7.47 -9.40 -27.25
C ASP A 100 8.79 -8.66 -27.46
N VAL A 101 9.88 -9.25 -26.98
CA VAL A 101 11.26 -8.83 -27.23
C VAL A 101 11.98 -9.98 -27.92
N ASN A 102 12.45 -9.76 -29.15
CA ASN A 102 13.14 -10.77 -29.95
C ASN A 102 14.25 -10.10 -30.82
N GLU A 103 14.86 -10.86 -31.70
CA GLU A 103 15.94 -10.36 -32.58
C GLU A 103 15.53 -9.21 -33.52
N LYS A 104 14.22 -9.06 -33.79
CA LYS A 104 13.68 -8.00 -34.67
C LYS A 104 13.43 -6.68 -33.92
N GLY A 105 13.32 -6.74 -32.57
CA GLY A 105 13.03 -5.58 -31.74
C GLY A 105 12.02 -5.86 -30.64
N ILE A 106 11.27 -4.81 -30.28
CA ILE A 106 10.28 -4.80 -29.22
C ILE A 106 8.90 -4.54 -29.84
N GLN A 107 7.94 -5.39 -29.53
CA GLN A 107 6.54 -5.21 -29.92
C GLN A 107 5.67 -5.09 -28.69
N ILE A 108 4.83 -4.06 -28.64
CA ILE A 108 3.85 -3.82 -27.58
C ILE A 108 2.46 -3.73 -28.21
N LYS A 109 1.52 -4.55 -27.74
CA LYS A 109 0.18 -4.61 -28.29
C LYS A 109 -0.84 -4.67 -27.15
N ALA A 110 -1.88 -3.84 -27.22
CA ALA A 110 -2.97 -3.82 -26.25
C ALA A 110 -4.25 -3.23 -26.85
N ASN A 111 -5.39 -3.40 -26.18
CA ASN A 111 -6.67 -2.84 -26.64
C ASN A 111 -6.80 -1.34 -26.33
N THR A 112 -6.06 -0.83 -25.35
CA THR A 112 -6.17 0.56 -24.86
C THR A 112 -4.80 1.12 -24.49
N ASN A 113 -4.71 2.43 -24.30
CA ASN A 113 -3.50 3.08 -23.78
C ASN A 113 -3.14 2.61 -22.37
N ALA A 114 -4.11 2.22 -21.53
CA ALA A 114 -3.82 1.64 -20.21
C ALA A 114 -3.04 0.31 -20.34
N GLY A 115 -3.47 -0.58 -21.22
CA GLY A 115 -2.74 -1.82 -21.48
C GLY A 115 -1.33 -1.57 -22.02
N LEU A 116 -1.17 -0.62 -22.97
CA LEU A 116 0.15 -0.20 -23.47
C LEU A 116 1.03 0.37 -22.35
N PHE A 117 0.46 1.14 -21.43
CA PHE A 117 1.16 1.69 -20.28
C PHE A 117 1.67 0.58 -19.34
N TYR A 118 0.84 -0.43 -19.04
CA TYR A 118 1.27 -1.56 -18.20
C TYR A 118 2.31 -2.46 -18.89
N ALA A 119 2.23 -2.60 -20.21
CA ALA A 119 3.29 -3.25 -20.99
C ALA A 119 4.62 -2.49 -20.84
N TRP A 120 4.58 -1.16 -20.90
CA TRP A 120 5.75 -0.31 -20.67
C TRP A 120 6.31 -0.48 -19.26
N GLN A 121 5.47 -0.54 -18.21
CA GLN A 121 5.94 -0.80 -16.84
C GLN A 121 6.68 -2.16 -16.76
N SER A 122 6.18 -3.19 -17.43
CA SER A 122 6.85 -4.49 -17.48
C SER A 122 8.17 -4.44 -18.26
N LEU A 123 8.21 -3.69 -19.36
CA LEU A 123 9.43 -3.48 -20.13
C LEU A 123 10.50 -2.77 -19.31
N LEU A 124 10.13 -1.73 -18.55
CA LEU A 124 11.05 -1.02 -17.67
C LEU A 124 11.72 -1.95 -16.65
N GLN A 125 10.98 -2.91 -16.08
CA GLN A 125 11.52 -3.84 -15.08
C GLN A 125 12.51 -4.88 -15.64
N ILE A 126 12.53 -5.09 -16.97
CA ILE A 126 13.49 -6.01 -17.63
C ILE A 126 14.60 -5.29 -18.38
N MET A 127 14.55 -3.96 -18.48
CA MET A 127 15.64 -3.15 -18.97
C MET A 127 16.75 -3.03 -17.91
N PRO A 128 17.99 -2.66 -18.30
CA PRO A 128 19.02 -2.28 -17.33
C PRO A 128 18.50 -1.21 -16.36
N THR A 129 18.80 -1.34 -15.06
CA THR A 129 18.33 -0.43 -14.00
C THR A 129 18.69 1.04 -14.26
N ALA A 130 19.70 1.29 -15.08
CA ALA A 130 20.06 2.61 -15.58
C ALA A 130 18.88 3.35 -16.28
N VAL A 131 17.84 2.64 -16.73
CA VAL A 131 16.61 3.24 -17.30
C VAL A 131 15.87 4.12 -16.30
N PHE A 132 16.02 3.88 -15.01
CA PHE A 132 15.36 4.65 -13.95
C PHE A 132 16.05 5.97 -13.61
N ASN A 133 17.26 6.22 -14.12
CA ASN A 133 17.93 7.51 -13.99
C ASN A 133 17.21 8.61 -14.79
N ASN A 134 17.53 9.86 -14.48
CA ASN A 134 16.97 11.04 -15.17
C ASN A 134 18.00 11.78 -16.04
N THR A 135 19.16 11.17 -16.27
CA THR A 135 20.27 11.72 -17.07
C THR A 135 20.81 10.65 -18.01
N ILE A 136 21.41 11.10 -19.11
CA ILE A 136 22.01 10.21 -20.10
C ILE A 136 23.08 9.34 -19.43
N GLN A 137 22.93 8.04 -19.60
CA GLN A 137 23.82 7.01 -19.06
C GLN A 137 24.79 6.56 -20.18
N ASN A 138 26.01 7.05 -20.11
CA ASN A 138 27.06 6.66 -21.02
C ASN A 138 27.62 5.26 -20.66
N ASN A 139 28.10 4.52 -21.64
CA ASN A 139 28.73 3.20 -21.48
C ASN A 139 27.80 2.08 -20.95
N ILE A 140 26.47 2.27 -21.01
CA ILE A 140 25.52 1.23 -20.71
C ILE A 140 25.19 0.42 -21.97
N SER A 141 25.32 -0.90 -21.85
CA SER A 141 24.77 -1.82 -22.86
C SER A 141 23.28 -2.02 -22.61
N TRP A 142 22.45 -1.41 -23.43
CA TRP A 142 20.99 -1.49 -23.32
C TRP A 142 20.48 -2.83 -23.84
N LYS A 143 20.86 -3.93 -23.16
CA LYS A 143 20.45 -5.30 -23.47
C LYS A 143 19.16 -5.64 -22.74
N ILE A 144 18.17 -6.08 -23.49
CA ILE A 144 16.85 -6.48 -22.99
C ILE A 144 16.70 -7.96 -23.32
N PRO A 145 16.44 -8.84 -22.34
CA PRO A 145 16.31 -10.27 -22.58
C PRO A 145 15.16 -10.58 -23.54
N TYR A 146 15.31 -11.62 -24.37
CA TYR A 146 14.22 -12.09 -25.20
C TYR A 146 13.11 -12.67 -24.32
N VAL A 147 11.91 -12.17 -24.53
CA VAL A 147 10.74 -12.56 -23.74
C VAL A 147 9.47 -12.39 -24.57
N SER A 148 8.51 -13.28 -24.35
CA SER A 148 7.13 -13.14 -24.83
C SER A 148 6.19 -13.18 -23.64
N ILE A 149 5.43 -12.11 -23.45
CA ILE A 149 4.52 -11.91 -22.33
C ILE A 149 3.10 -11.69 -22.86
N THR A 150 2.14 -12.43 -22.29
CA THR A 150 0.71 -12.11 -22.36
C THR A 150 0.25 -11.87 -20.93
N ASP A 151 -0.32 -10.70 -20.68
CA ASP A 151 -0.62 -10.28 -19.32
C ASP A 151 -1.95 -9.52 -19.21
N LYS A 152 -2.60 -9.65 -18.06
CA LYS A 152 -3.85 -8.97 -17.71
C LYS A 152 -4.08 -9.04 -16.21
N PRO A 153 -4.78 -8.04 -15.61
CA PRO A 153 -5.07 -8.06 -14.19
C PRO A 153 -6.15 -9.09 -13.82
N ARG A 154 -6.01 -9.63 -12.60
CA ARG A 154 -7.03 -10.46 -11.95
C ARG A 154 -8.20 -9.63 -11.43
N PHE A 155 -7.92 -8.43 -10.89
CA PHE A 155 -8.92 -7.52 -10.33
C PHE A 155 -8.84 -6.14 -10.98
N GLY A 156 -10.00 -5.49 -11.13
CA GLY A 156 -10.13 -4.13 -11.64
C GLY A 156 -9.67 -3.06 -10.64
N TRP A 157 -9.82 -3.30 -9.34
CA TRP A 157 -9.37 -2.39 -8.27
C TRP A 157 -8.06 -2.90 -7.67
N ARG A 158 -7.02 -2.08 -7.78
CA ARG A 158 -5.71 -2.33 -7.20
C ARG A 158 -5.27 -1.05 -6.49
N GLY A 159 -5.71 -0.93 -5.23
CA GLY A 159 -5.63 0.32 -4.47
C GLY A 159 -4.39 0.42 -3.60
N LEU A 160 -3.95 1.66 -3.41
CA LEU A 160 -2.97 2.05 -2.41
C LEU A 160 -3.47 3.33 -1.73
N MET A 161 -3.60 3.33 -0.40
CA MET A 161 -4.04 4.50 0.35
C MET A 161 -2.86 5.29 0.89
N LEU A 162 -2.99 6.60 0.92
CA LEU A 162 -2.11 7.51 1.62
C LEU A 162 -2.96 8.43 2.52
N ASP A 163 -2.74 8.34 3.84
CA ASP A 163 -3.26 9.29 4.80
C ASP A 163 -2.45 10.58 4.75
N VAL A 164 -3.07 11.66 4.30
CA VAL A 164 -2.49 13.00 4.26
C VAL A 164 -3.02 13.90 5.38
N SER A 165 -3.92 13.36 6.21
CA SER A 165 -4.55 14.08 7.31
C SER A 165 -3.70 14.05 8.58
N ARG A 166 -3.30 12.85 9.07
CA ARG A 166 -2.48 12.74 10.28
C ARG A 166 -1.14 13.44 10.09
N HIS A 167 -0.48 13.21 8.95
CA HIS A 167 0.65 14.02 8.51
C HIS A 167 0.45 14.51 7.08
N PHE A 168 0.71 15.80 6.86
CA PHE A 168 0.51 16.43 5.56
C PHE A 168 1.67 16.11 4.61
N PHE A 169 1.32 15.66 3.40
CA PHE A 169 2.24 15.45 2.29
C PHE A 169 2.00 16.51 1.22
N THR A 170 3.07 17.11 0.73
CA THR A 170 2.99 18.09 -0.34
C THR A 170 2.49 17.46 -1.65
N LYS A 171 1.95 18.27 -2.54
CA LYS A 171 1.54 17.84 -3.88
C LYS A 171 2.67 17.11 -4.64
N ALA A 172 3.92 17.56 -4.48
CA ALA A 172 5.08 16.92 -5.10
C ALA A 172 5.32 15.50 -4.54
N GLU A 173 5.19 15.32 -3.23
CA GLU A 173 5.33 14.01 -2.57
C GLU A 173 4.20 13.04 -2.97
N VAL A 174 2.96 13.55 -3.13
CA VAL A 174 1.84 12.72 -3.63
C VAL A 174 2.09 12.27 -5.08
N LYS A 175 2.63 13.14 -5.94
CA LYS A 175 3.01 12.76 -7.31
C LYS A 175 4.11 11.69 -7.33
N GLU A 176 5.13 11.83 -6.47
CA GLU A 176 6.18 10.83 -6.34
C GLU A 176 5.60 9.48 -5.84
N TYR A 177 4.64 9.51 -4.92
CA TYR A 177 3.95 8.32 -4.46
C TYR A 177 3.17 7.63 -5.60
N ILE A 178 2.50 8.41 -6.49
CA ILE A 178 1.85 7.91 -7.70
C ILE A 178 2.87 7.27 -8.65
N ASP A 179 4.03 7.90 -8.89
CA ASP A 179 5.06 7.34 -9.76
C ASP A 179 5.59 5.99 -9.24
N ASN A 180 5.71 5.85 -7.92
CA ASN A 180 6.17 4.62 -7.29
C ASN A 180 5.12 3.50 -7.41
N MET A 181 3.83 3.80 -7.24
CA MET A 181 2.77 2.80 -7.28
C MET A 181 2.51 2.23 -8.68
N VAL A 182 2.63 3.04 -9.73
CA VAL A 182 2.33 2.60 -11.10
C VAL A 182 3.34 1.60 -11.66
N LEU A 183 4.58 1.61 -11.17
CA LEU A 183 5.59 0.61 -11.53
C LEU A 183 5.11 -0.81 -11.22
N TYR A 184 4.30 -0.96 -10.18
CA TYR A 184 3.70 -2.23 -9.73
C TYR A 184 2.22 -2.36 -10.11
N LYS A 185 1.77 -1.57 -11.11
CA LYS A 185 0.44 -1.64 -11.76
C LYS A 185 -0.75 -1.38 -10.82
N TYR A 186 -0.56 -0.60 -9.76
CA TYR A 186 -1.65 -0.02 -9.01
C TYR A 186 -2.40 1.01 -9.85
N ASN A 187 -3.72 1.11 -9.68
CA ASN A 187 -4.57 1.99 -10.49
C ASN A 187 -5.56 2.86 -9.69
N VAL A 188 -5.57 2.75 -8.36
CA VAL A 188 -6.39 3.60 -7.49
C VAL A 188 -5.53 4.13 -6.36
N LEU A 189 -5.40 5.46 -6.26
CA LEU A 189 -4.85 6.14 -5.08
C LEU A 189 -6.01 6.60 -4.20
N HIS A 190 -6.15 6.01 -3.03
CA HIS A 190 -7.09 6.47 -2.03
C HIS A 190 -6.42 7.57 -1.18
N LEU A 191 -6.93 8.79 -1.24
CA LEU A 191 -6.47 9.92 -0.43
C LEU A 191 -7.41 10.12 0.76
N HIS A 192 -6.92 9.82 1.96
CA HIS A 192 -7.59 10.12 3.21
C HIS A 192 -7.34 11.59 3.57
N LEU A 193 -8.29 12.45 3.17
CA LEU A 193 -8.12 13.90 3.13
C LEU A 193 -8.49 14.60 4.44
N THR A 194 -9.27 13.98 5.30
CA THR A 194 -9.80 14.60 6.51
C THR A 194 -9.85 13.63 7.67
N ASP A 195 -9.47 14.10 8.85
CA ASP A 195 -9.51 13.36 10.10
C ASP A 195 -9.43 14.34 11.30
N ASP A 196 -9.40 13.86 12.52
CA ASP A 196 -9.26 14.63 13.76
C ASP A 196 -8.04 15.56 13.76
N GLN A 197 -6.99 15.21 13.00
CA GLN A 197 -5.70 15.90 13.00
C GLN A 197 -5.50 16.86 11.85
N GLY A 198 -6.45 16.93 10.93
CA GLY A 198 -6.37 17.90 9.85
C GLY A 198 -7.43 17.73 8.77
N TRP A 199 -7.83 18.86 8.22
CA TRP A 199 -8.66 18.98 7.03
C TRP A 199 -7.79 19.43 5.85
N ARG A 200 -7.63 18.59 4.81
CA ARG A 200 -6.58 18.81 3.80
C ARG A 200 -7.08 19.24 2.42
N ILE A 201 -8.35 19.55 2.27
CA ILE A 201 -8.92 19.99 0.98
C ILE A 201 -9.65 21.33 1.13
N GLU A 202 -9.36 22.28 0.23
CA GLU A 202 -10.10 23.54 0.16
C GLU A 202 -11.56 23.30 -0.18
N ILE A 203 -12.47 23.89 0.62
CA ILE A 203 -13.91 23.97 0.35
C ILE A 203 -14.27 25.46 0.37
N LYS A 204 -14.43 26.06 -0.80
CA LYS A 204 -14.65 27.52 -0.95
C LYS A 204 -15.92 27.99 -0.25
N ALA A 205 -16.95 27.15 -0.22
CA ALA A 205 -18.19 27.45 0.49
C ALA A 205 -18.03 27.41 2.03
N LEU A 206 -16.95 26.83 2.56
CA LEU A 206 -16.68 26.64 3.98
C LEU A 206 -15.21 26.94 4.31
N PRO A 207 -14.73 28.17 4.18
CA PRO A 207 -13.29 28.51 4.22
C PRO A 207 -12.61 28.18 5.56
N LYS A 208 -13.34 28.20 6.69
CA LYS A 208 -12.76 27.86 7.99
C LYS A 208 -12.24 26.42 8.05
N LEU A 209 -12.70 25.51 7.18
CA LEU A 209 -12.18 24.13 7.13
C LEU A 209 -10.66 24.12 6.83
N THR A 210 -10.16 25.08 6.03
CA THR A 210 -8.72 25.21 5.76
C THR A 210 -8.05 26.33 6.53
N GLU A 211 -8.78 27.37 6.91
CA GLU A 211 -8.22 28.44 7.75
C GLU A 211 -7.94 27.97 9.19
N VAL A 212 -8.77 27.07 9.72
CA VAL A 212 -8.70 26.51 11.08
C VAL A 212 -8.36 25.03 11.05
N GLY A 213 -9.19 24.24 10.35
CA GLY A 213 -9.12 22.78 10.39
C GLY A 213 -7.85 22.18 9.78
N ALA A 214 -7.14 22.93 8.93
CA ALA A 214 -5.88 22.45 8.34
C ALA A 214 -4.66 22.63 9.25
N TRP A 215 -4.81 23.30 10.42
CA TRP A 215 -3.68 23.73 11.24
C TRP A 215 -3.80 23.25 12.69
N ARG A 216 -2.72 22.69 13.23
CA ARG A 216 -2.62 22.26 14.63
C ARG A 216 -1.30 22.69 15.26
N VAL A 217 -1.22 22.53 16.58
CA VAL A 217 0.05 22.70 17.30
C VAL A 217 1.03 21.61 16.84
N ASP A 218 2.27 22.00 16.53
CA ASP A 218 3.33 21.04 16.18
C ASP A 218 3.75 20.27 17.45
N ARG A 219 3.53 18.98 17.42
CA ARG A 219 3.94 18.03 18.48
C ARG A 219 4.73 16.90 17.86
N LYS A 220 5.83 16.54 18.55
CA LYS A 220 6.65 15.38 18.21
C LYS A 220 6.62 14.40 19.37
N GLY A 221 6.56 13.15 19.06
CA GLY A 221 6.51 12.10 20.07
C GLY A 221 5.69 10.91 19.60
N LYS A 222 5.50 9.97 20.53
CA LYS A 222 4.70 8.79 20.23
C LYS A 222 3.21 9.18 20.25
N TRP A 223 2.52 8.85 19.16
CA TRP A 223 1.09 9.06 19.03
C TRP A 223 0.31 8.47 20.22
N GLY A 224 -0.73 9.18 20.68
CA GLY A 224 -1.47 8.82 21.90
C GLY A 224 -0.82 9.28 23.21
N ASN A 225 0.51 9.46 23.26
CA ASN A 225 1.24 9.91 24.45
C ASN A 225 1.63 11.41 24.38
N ILE A 226 1.12 12.12 23.40
CA ILE A 226 1.35 13.55 23.21
C ILE A 226 0.50 14.34 24.22
N THR A 227 1.11 15.33 24.87
CA THR A 227 0.38 16.22 25.79
C THR A 227 -0.61 17.11 25.05
N THR A 228 -1.80 17.25 25.60
CA THR A 228 -2.83 18.14 25.04
C THR A 228 -2.32 19.59 25.02
N PRO A 229 -2.34 20.26 23.84
CA PRO A 229 -1.96 21.66 23.78
C PRO A 229 -2.94 22.57 24.53
N SER A 230 -2.44 23.69 25.05
CA SER A 230 -3.33 24.76 25.52
C SER A 230 -3.97 25.52 24.34
N LEU A 231 -5.08 26.21 24.61
CA LEU A 231 -5.88 26.87 23.54
C LEU A 231 -5.12 28.00 22.84
N ASP A 232 -4.17 28.62 23.52
CA ASP A 232 -3.36 29.77 23.09
C ASP A 232 -2.03 29.39 22.41
N GLU A 233 -1.69 28.09 22.39
CA GLU A 233 -0.47 27.63 21.71
C GLU A 233 -0.54 27.86 20.18
N PRO A 234 0.58 28.31 19.55
CA PRO A 234 0.62 28.55 18.12
C PRO A 234 0.39 27.28 17.29
N LYS A 235 -0.52 27.34 16.34
CA LYS A 235 -0.86 26.26 15.40
C LYS A 235 0.02 26.38 14.17
N THR A 236 1.18 25.74 14.18
CA THR A 236 2.25 25.92 13.18
C THR A 236 2.43 24.74 12.23
N TYR A 237 1.80 23.59 12.54
CA TYR A 237 1.85 22.39 11.69
C TYR A 237 0.55 22.24 10.90
N GLY A 238 0.67 22.03 9.59
CA GLY A 238 -0.49 21.77 8.73
C GLY A 238 -0.19 21.98 7.26
N GLY A 239 -1.26 22.16 6.51
CA GLY A 239 -1.29 22.34 5.06
C GLY A 239 -2.58 21.81 4.48
N PHE A 240 -2.87 22.18 3.25
CA PHE A 240 -4.03 21.69 2.50
C PHE A 240 -3.78 21.83 1.00
N TYR A 241 -4.61 21.14 0.21
CA TYR A 241 -4.61 21.27 -1.24
C TYR A 241 -5.70 22.23 -1.67
N THR A 242 -5.34 23.22 -2.49
CA THR A 242 -6.30 24.11 -3.17
C THR A 242 -7.05 23.33 -4.26
N HIS A 243 -8.15 23.89 -4.76
CA HIS A 243 -8.84 23.31 -5.93
C HIS A 243 -7.89 23.09 -7.11
N GLU A 244 -6.97 24.03 -7.35
CA GLU A 244 -6.00 23.91 -8.45
C GLU A 244 -4.97 22.80 -8.19
N ASP A 245 -4.54 22.62 -6.93
CA ASP A 245 -3.66 21.50 -6.56
C ASP A 245 -4.34 20.14 -6.80
N ILE A 246 -5.61 20.03 -6.41
CA ILE A 246 -6.39 18.78 -6.65
C ILE A 246 -6.57 18.54 -8.14
N LYS A 247 -6.94 19.54 -8.93
CA LYS A 247 -7.06 19.40 -10.39
C LYS A 247 -5.75 18.94 -11.03
N GLU A 248 -4.63 19.49 -10.58
CA GLU A 248 -3.29 19.11 -11.05
C GLU A 248 -2.94 17.67 -10.65
N LEU A 249 -3.23 17.25 -9.40
CA LEU A 249 -3.04 15.87 -8.94
C LEU A 249 -3.90 14.88 -9.72
N VAL A 250 -5.18 15.20 -9.93
CA VAL A 250 -6.11 14.37 -10.72
C VAL A 250 -5.64 14.22 -12.16
N ALA A 251 -5.24 15.32 -12.80
CA ALA A 251 -4.72 15.28 -14.17
C ALA A 251 -3.42 14.46 -14.25
N TYR A 252 -2.53 14.62 -13.27
CA TYR A 252 -1.29 13.85 -13.18
C TYR A 252 -1.55 12.35 -13.00
N ALA A 253 -2.40 11.98 -12.05
CA ALA A 253 -2.80 10.60 -11.81
C ALA A 253 -3.43 9.97 -13.06
N LYS A 254 -4.33 10.68 -13.73
CA LYS A 254 -4.97 10.24 -14.98
C LYS A 254 -3.95 9.98 -16.09
N SER A 255 -2.92 10.82 -16.22
CA SER A 255 -1.83 10.61 -17.19
C SER A 255 -1.01 9.34 -16.92
N LYS A 256 -1.17 8.75 -15.73
CA LYS A 256 -0.55 7.50 -15.27
C LYS A 256 -1.57 6.35 -15.14
N PHE A 257 -2.79 6.55 -15.65
CA PHE A 257 -3.89 5.58 -15.53
C PHE A 257 -4.25 5.23 -14.08
N VAL A 258 -4.15 6.21 -13.18
CA VAL A 258 -4.55 6.12 -11.78
C VAL A 258 -5.76 7.00 -11.54
N GLU A 259 -6.80 6.43 -10.91
CA GLU A 259 -7.93 7.18 -10.36
C GLU A 259 -7.62 7.60 -8.92
N ILE A 260 -8.12 8.78 -8.52
CA ILE A 260 -8.01 9.22 -7.12
C ILE A 260 -9.37 9.05 -6.45
N LEU A 261 -9.44 8.20 -5.42
CA LEU A 261 -10.58 8.08 -4.51
C LEU A 261 -10.43 9.11 -3.38
N PRO A 262 -11.26 10.16 -3.33
CA PRO A 262 -11.24 11.09 -2.18
C PRO A 262 -12.01 10.50 -1.01
N GLU A 263 -11.46 10.62 0.20
CA GLU A 263 -12.16 10.33 1.44
C GLU A 263 -12.38 11.61 2.25
N ILE A 264 -13.62 11.79 2.69
CA ILE A 264 -14.04 12.79 3.69
C ILE A 264 -14.63 11.98 4.85
N ASP A 265 -13.84 11.81 5.89
CA ASP A 265 -14.21 10.92 6.99
C ASP A 265 -15.21 11.58 7.94
N ILE A 266 -16.37 10.96 8.05
CA ILE A 266 -17.54 11.36 8.82
C ILE A 266 -18.39 10.12 9.19
N PRO A 267 -19.21 10.14 10.24
CA PRO A 267 -19.44 11.23 11.20
C PRO A 267 -18.38 11.32 12.30
N GLY A 268 -17.65 10.23 12.59
CA GLY A 268 -16.49 10.21 13.47
C GLY A 268 -15.32 10.95 12.86
N HIS A 269 -14.14 10.89 13.45
CA HIS A 269 -12.89 11.47 12.92
C HIS A 269 -13.03 12.95 12.47
N SER A 270 -13.96 13.70 13.10
CA SER A 270 -14.37 15.02 12.65
C SER A 270 -13.83 16.18 13.49
N MET A 271 -12.81 15.99 14.35
CA MET A 271 -12.36 17.06 15.26
C MET A 271 -11.84 18.28 14.52
N ALA A 272 -11.17 18.11 13.35
CA ALA A 272 -10.74 19.24 12.53
C ALA A 272 -11.92 19.99 11.91
N PHE A 273 -12.98 19.28 11.52
CA PHE A 273 -14.25 19.90 11.12
C PHE A 273 -14.86 20.67 12.28
N LEU A 274 -14.96 20.04 13.46
CA LEU A 274 -15.60 20.62 14.65
C LEU A 274 -14.84 21.82 15.22
N ALA A 275 -13.53 21.86 15.08
CA ALA A 275 -12.70 23.03 15.39
C ALA A 275 -13.03 24.23 14.48
N SER A 276 -13.47 23.95 13.25
CA SER A 276 -13.86 24.95 12.27
C SER A 276 -15.32 25.38 12.42
N TYR A 277 -16.21 24.41 12.65
CA TYR A 277 -17.65 24.53 12.77
C TYR A 277 -18.17 23.55 13.83
N PRO A 278 -18.53 23.98 15.04
CA PRO A 278 -18.85 23.11 16.17
C PRO A 278 -20.26 22.49 16.03
N LEU A 279 -20.40 21.51 15.14
CA LEU A 279 -21.63 20.82 14.79
C LEU A 279 -21.74 19.40 15.39
N SER A 280 -21.14 19.18 16.56
CA SER A 280 -21.29 17.96 17.37
C SER A 280 -22.54 18.00 18.26
N THR A 281 -22.73 16.97 19.09
CA THR A 281 -23.75 16.96 20.15
C THR A 281 -23.34 17.79 21.38
N THR A 282 -22.09 18.27 21.42
CA THR A 282 -21.52 19.15 22.48
C THR A 282 -20.98 20.47 21.90
N PRO A 283 -21.82 21.33 21.27
CA PRO A 283 -21.37 22.46 20.47
C PRO A 283 -20.65 23.55 21.26
N ASN A 284 -20.81 23.59 22.59
CA ASN A 284 -20.15 24.55 23.47
C ASN A 284 -18.74 24.14 23.91
N TYR A 285 -18.24 22.98 23.44
CA TYR A 285 -16.88 22.55 23.69
C TYR A 285 -15.88 23.36 22.83
N ASN A 286 -14.76 23.75 23.43
CA ASN A 286 -13.71 24.48 22.71
C ASN A 286 -12.85 23.51 21.89
N TYR A 287 -13.31 23.16 20.71
CA TYR A 287 -12.61 22.23 19.83
C TYR A 287 -11.28 22.79 19.34
N GLN A 288 -10.28 21.94 19.31
CA GLN A 288 -9.00 22.14 18.63
C GLN A 288 -8.76 21.01 17.65
N VAL A 289 -8.02 21.27 16.58
CA VAL A 289 -7.50 20.22 15.71
C VAL A 289 -6.55 19.36 16.55
N ASN A 290 -6.74 18.04 16.56
CA ASN A 290 -5.99 17.12 17.41
C ASN A 290 -4.50 17.10 17.04
N ALA A 291 -3.63 17.25 18.02
CA ALA A 291 -2.18 17.25 17.82
C ALA A 291 -1.53 15.85 17.94
N GLY A 292 -2.33 14.79 18.03
CA GLY A 292 -1.89 13.42 18.28
C GLY A 292 -2.07 12.99 19.74
N THR A 293 -2.90 13.73 20.51
CA THR A 293 -3.26 13.37 21.88
C THR A 293 -4.34 12.29 21.88
N GLU A 294 -4.31 11.42 22.89
CA GLU A 294 -5.35 10.43 23.09
C GLU A 294 -6.63 11.10 23.58
N PHE A 295 -7.73 10.87 22.86
CA PHE A 295 -9.07 11.34 23.24
C PHE A 295 -10.14 10.24 23.15
N MET A 296 -9.72 9.04 22.72
CA MET A 296 -10.56 7.84 22.68
C MET A 296 -10.07 6.84 23.74
N ASP A 297 -11.00 6.17 24.39
CA ASP A 297 -10.73 5.05 25.28
C ASP A 297 -11.16 3.75 24.60
N TRP A 298 -10.21 2.89 24.30
CA TRP A 298 -10.37 1.60 23.63
C TRP A 298 -10.58 0.43 24.60
N THR A 299 -10.57 0.67 25.91
CA THR A 299 -10.71 -0.37 26.94
C THR A 299 -12.17 -0.79 27.15
N GLY A 300 -13.10 -0.16 26.45
CA GLY A 300 -14.52 -0.38 26.58
C GLY A 300 -14.99 -1.78 26.17
N TYR A 301 -16.17 -2.14 26.66
CA TYR A 301 -16.84 -3.41 26.40
C TYR A 301 -17.09 -3.61 24.89
N ASN A 302 -16.84 -4.81 24.37
CA ASN A 302 -17.04 -5.23 22.97
C ASN A 302 -16.17 -4.52 21.89
N GLY A 303 -15.04 -3.93 22.26
CA GLY A 303 -14.15 -3.29 21.26
C GLY A 303 -14.66 -1.99 20.67
N HIS A 304 -15.74 -1.42 21.21
CA HIS A 304 -16.20 -0.09 20.85
C HIS A 304 -15.47 0.97 21.70
N ALA A 305 -14.87 1.94 21.01
CA ALA A 305 -14.22 3.05 21.68
C ALA A 305 -15.26 3.97 22.37
N THR A 306 -14.83 4.59 23.47
CA THR A 306 -15.56 5.67 24.13
C THR A 306 -14.82 6.98 23.92
N ALA A 307 -15.46 7.97 23.29
CA ALA A 307 -14.87 9.28 23.10
C ALA A 307 -14.90 10.08 24.40
N LYS A 308 -13.72 10.50 24.88
CA LYS A 308 -13.53 11.46 25.96
C LYS A 308 -13.88 12.88 25.50
N ILE A 309 -13.66 13.16 24.21
CA ILE A 309 -14.06 14.38 23.52
C ILE A 309 -14.97 13.97 22.36
N ASP A 310 -16.15 14.57 22.25
CA ASP A 310 -17.09 14.31 21.16
C ASP A 310 -16.50 14.72 19.82
N ASN A 311 -15.99 13.77 19.04
CA ASN A 311 -15.38 14.00 17.73
C ASN A 311 -16.32 13.67 16.56
N ALA A 312 -17.61 13.49 16.84
CA ALA A 312 -18.59 13.09 15.85
C ALA A 312 -19.56 14.21 15.49
N LEU A 313 -19.95 14.27 14.22
CA LEU A 313 -21.01 15.17 13.75
C LEU A 313 -22.37 14.78 14.33
N ASN A 314 -23.21 15.78 14.66
CA ASN A 314 -24.53 15.56 15.22
C ASN A 314 -25.53 15.10 14.15
N PRO A 315 -26.03 13.84 14.17
CA PRO A 315 -26.91 13.29 13.15
C PRO A 315 -28.32 13.90 13.18
N ALA A 316 -28.67 14.59 14.26
CA ALA A 316 -29.98 15.25 14.43
C ALA A 316 -29.98 16.71 13.91
N ASN A 317 -28.82 17.29 13.60
CA ASN A 317 -28.68 18.68 13.19
C ASN A 317 -28.70 18.83 11.66
N GLU A 318 -29.75 19.46 11.11
CA GLU A 318 -29.88 19.67 9.66
C GLU A 318 -28.76 20.54 9.06
N THR A 319 -28.12 21.40 9.85
CA THR A 319 -26.98 22.20 9.39
C THR A 319 -25.80 21.31 8.99
N VAL A 320 -25.62 20.16 9.63
CA VAL A 320 -24.59 19.16 9.26
C VAL A 320 -24.78 18.74 7.80
N TYR A 321 -25.99 18.33 7.42
CA TYR A 321 -26.28 17.86 6.06
C TYR A 321 -26.19 18.98 5.03
N ASN A 322 -26.55 20.22 5.40
CA ASN A 322 -26.37 21.37 4.53
C ASN A 322 -24.88 21.67 4.28
N TYR A 323 -24.01 21.46 5.26
CA TYR A 323 -22.57 21.62 5.08
C TYR A 323 -21.97 20.46 4.28
N LEU A 324 -22.41 19.23 4.54
CA LEU A 324 -22.00 18.06 3.77
C LEU A 324 -22.42 18.16 2.29
N ASP A 325 -23.60 18.73 2.00
CA ASP A 325 -24.01 18.99 0.60
C ASP A 325 -23.04 19.96 -0.10
N LYS A 326 -22.61 21.04 0.57
CA LYS A 326 -21.61 21.97 0.02
C LYS A 326 -20.27 21.27 -0.20
N ILE A 327 -19.78 20.51 0.81
CA ILE A 327 -18.52 19.76 0.75
C ILE A 327 -18.55 18.79 -0.44
N PHE A 328 -19.54 17.90 -0.50
CA PHE A 328 -19.61 16.90 -1.55
C PHE A 328 -19.93 17.49 -2.93
N THR A 329 -20.51 18.67 -3.02
CA THR A 329 -20.65 19.39 -4.29
C THR A 329 -19.28 19.77 -4.84
N GLU A 330 -18.40 20.33 -4.03
CA GLU A 330 -17.06 20.72 -4.47
C GLU A 330 -16.18 19.48 -4.70
N VAL A 331 -16.18 18.51 -3.80
CA VAL A 331 -15.43 17.25 -3.95
C VAL A 331 -15.84 16.51 -5.23
N ALA A 332 -17.13 16.34 -5.49
CA ALA A 332 -17.61 15.65 -6.70
C ALA A 332 -17.20 16.36 -7.99
N SER A 333 -17.08 17.69 -7.97
CA SER A 333 -16.64 18.48 -9.12
C SER A 333 -15.13 18.36 -9.40
N LEU A 334 -14.33 18.10 -8.37
CA LEU A 334 -12.88 18.01 -8.45
C LEU A 334 -12.39 16.61 -8.83
N PHE A 335 -13.09 15.57 -8.38
CA PHE A 335 -12.68 14.18 -8.59
C PHE A 335 -13.60 13.49 -9.61
N PRO A 336 -13.09 13.12 -10.80
CA PRO A 336 -13.89 12.45 -11.82
C PRO A 336 -14.25 11.00 -11.48
N PHE A 337 -13.53 10.35 -10.55
CA PHE A 337 -13.77 8.97 -10.17
C PHE A 337 -15.23 8.76 -9.72
N GLU A 338 -15.77 7.58 -9.97
CA GLU A 338 -17.19 7.28 -9.71
C GLU A 338 -17.54 7.17 -8.23
N TYR A 339 -16.55 6.90 -7.34
CA TYR A 339 -16.73 6.76 -5.91
C TYR A 339 -16.24 7.98 -5.14
N ILE A 340 -16.94 8.29 -4.03
CA ILE A 340 -16.46 9.14 -2.94
C ILE A 340 -16.55 8.30 -1.66
N HIS A 341 -15.45 8.24 -0.91
CA HIS A 341 -15.40 7.54 0.36
C HIS A 341 -15.82 8.48 1.49
N MET A 342 -16.74 8.03 2.36
CA MET A 342 -17.25 8.84 3.46
C MET A 342 -16.62 8.49 4.82
N GLY A 343 -15.66 7.57 4.88
CA GLY A 343 -15.19 7.00 6.14
C GLY A 343 -16.24 6.12 6.80
N GLY A 344 -16.72 6.50 7.95
CA GLY A 344 -17.79 5.83 8.69
C GLY A 344 -17.32 4.92 9.81
N ASP A 345 -15.99 4.82 9.97
CA ASP A 345 -15.31 3.99 10.95
C ASP A 345 -15.25 4.62 12.35
N GLU A 346 -15.00 3.78 13.32
CA GLU A 346 -14.64 4.09 14.71
C GLU A 346 -15.49 5.18 15.39
N ASN A 347 -16.71 5.40 14.93
CA ASN A 347 -17.61 6.40 15.48
C ASN A 347 -18.04 6.03 16.90
N ALA A 348 -17.51 6.72 17.90
CA ALA A 348 -17.90 6.56 19.28
C ALA A 348 -19.29 7.15 19.55
N LYS A 349 -20.25 6.29 19.84
CA LYS A 349 -21.67 6.64 19.93
C LYS A 349 -22.08 7.13 21.33
N ASN A 350 -21.18 7.14 22.32
CA ASN A 350 -21.46 7.48 23.71
C ASN A 350 -21.98 8.92 23.93
N ASN A 351 -21.60 9.87 23.07
CA ASN A 351 -22.13 11.24 23.13
C ASN A 351 -23.50 11.35 22.45
N TRP A 352 -23.73 10.60 21.38
CA TRP A 352 -25.04 10.49 20.75
C TRP A 352 -26.09 9.91 21.69
N GLU A 353 -25.75 8.88 22.48
CA GLU A 353 -26.60 8.26 23.47
C GLU A 353 -27.12 9.25 24.52
N LYS A 354 -26.30 10.21 24.93
CA LYS A 354 -26.60 11.22 25.95
C LYS A 354 -27.32 12.44 25.38
N SER A 355 -27.33 12.63 24.06
CA SER A 355 -27.87 13.81 23.41
C SER A 355 -29.41 13.75 23.34
N ALA A 356 -30.08 14.74 23.92
CA ALA A 356 -31.54 14.88 23.82
C ALA A 356 -32.02 15.04 22.37
N GLU A 357 -31.23 15.72 21.50
CA GLU A 357 -31.55 15.90 20.08
C GLU A 357 -31.52 14.56 19.34
N VAL A 358 -30.50 13.73 19.60
CA VAL A 358 -30.38 12.39 19.01
C VAL A 358 -31.50 11.47 19.53
N GLN A 359 -31.84 11.52 20.80
CA GLN A 359 -32.95 10.76 21.36
C GLN A 359 -34.31 11.17 20.73
N ASN A 360 -34.51 12.46 20.44
CA ASN A 360 -35.67 12.94 19.72
C ASN A 360 -35.68 12.49 18.24
N LEU A 361 -34.51 12.49 17.59
CA LEU A 361 -34.36 11.92 16.26
C LEU A 361 -34.75 10.45 16.23
N MET A 362 -34.23 9.65 17.18
CA MET A 362 -34.55 8.22 17.27
C MET A 362 -36.08 7.98 17.40
N LYS A 363 -36.76 8.76 18.23
CA LYS A 363 -38.21 8.65 18.36
C LYS A 363 -38.94 9.04 17.08
N ARG A 364 -38.56 10.14 16.44
CA ARG A 364 -39.18 10.65 15.22
C ARG A 364 -39.04 9.68 14.04
N GLU A 365 -37.81 9.10 13.87
CA GLU A 365 -37.48 8.21 12.76
C GLU A 365 -37.69 6.72 13.12
N ASN A 366 -38.18 6.41 14.34
CA ASN A 366 -38.36 5.05 14.85
C ASN A 366 -37.09 4.20 14.81
N LEU A 367 -35.93 4.80 15.20
CA LEU A 367 -34.65 4.12 15.26
C LEU A 367 -34.47 3.43 16.61
N LYS A 368 -34.00 2.18 16.62
CA LYS A 368 -33.99 1.32 17.82
C LYS A 368 -32.72 1.51 18.67
N ASP A 369 -31.61 1.76 18.02
CA ASP A 369 -30.29 1.88 18.66
C ASP A 369 -29.38 2.85 17.92
N GLN A 370 -28.15 3.04 18.42
CA GLN A 370 -27.18 3.97 17.86
C GLN A 370 -26.60 3.48 16.52
N ASN A 371 -26.66 2.20 16.21
CA ASN A 371 -26.25 1.67 14.90
C ASN A 371 -27.27 2.08 13.84
N GLU A 372 -28.57 2.04 14.16
CA GLU A 372 -29.60 2.56 13.25
C GLU A 372 -29.51 4.09 13.10
N VAL A 373 -29.04 4.84 14.11
CA VAL A 373 -28.73 6.28 13.98
C VAL A 373 -27.58 6.49 13.00
N GLN A 374 -26.51 5.69 13.07
CA GLN A 374 -25.42 5.77 12.10
C GLN A 374 -25.90 5.39 10.70
N SER A 375 -26.69 4.34 10.56
CA SER A 375 -27.33 3.97 9.28
C SER A 375 -28.19 5.11 8.71
N TYR A 376 -28.96 5.80 9.55
CA TYR A 376 -29.71 6.99 9.14
C TYR A 376 -28.80 8.08 8.58
N PHE A 377 -27.68 8.36 9.27
CA PHE A 377 -26.67 9.32 8.80
C PHE A 377 -26.09 8.90 7.45
N VAL A 378 -25.64 7.65 7.31
CA VAL A 378 -25.08 7.10 6.07
C VAL A 378 -26.08 7.22 4.91
N LYS A 379 -27.33 6.86 5.13
CA LYS A 379 -28.40 6.98 4.10
C LYS A 379 -28.62 8.42 3.63
N ARG A 380 -28.50 9.39 4.54
CA ARG A 380 -28.61 10.81 4.18
C ARG A 380 -27.40 11.29 3.38
N VAL A 381 -26.20 10.89 3.78
CA VAL A 381 -24.95 11.19 3.06
C VAL A 381 -24.96 10.54 1.68
N GLU A 382 -25.42 9.28 1.56
CA GLU A 382 -25.55 8.61 0.27
C GLU A 382 -26.45 9.39 -0.69
N LYS A 383 -27.60 9.87 -0.23
CA LYS A 383 -28.50 10.70 -1.05
C LYS A 383 -27.81 11.97 -1.56
N ILE A 384 -27.01 12.61 -0.72
CA ILE A 384 -26.24 13.80 -1.09
C ILE A 384 -25.20 13.44 -2.18
N ILE A 385 -24.41 12.38 -1.97
CA ILE A 385 -23.36 11.93 -2.90
C ILE A 385 -23.99 11.48 -4.24
N ASN A 386 -25.08 10.70 -4.18
CA ASN A 386 -25.77 10.21 -5.39
C ASN A 386 -26.38 11.37 -6.18
N ALA A 387 -26.88 12.42 -5.55
CA ALA A 387 -27.38 13.62 -6.23
C ALA A 387 -26.28 14.37 -7.01
N LYS A 388 -24.99 14.12 -6.73
CA LYS A 388 -23.83 14.65 -7.48
C LYS A 388 -23.36 13.67 -8.57
N GLY A 389 -24.08 12.58 -8.82
CA GLY A 389 -23.72 11.56 -9.83
C GLY A 389 -22.56 10.64 -9.39
N LYS A 390 -22.28 10.56 -8.08
CA LYS A 390 -21.25 9.71 -7.51
C LYS A 390 -21.88 8.56 -6.71
N LYS A 391 -21.08 7.53 -6.42
CA LYS A 391 -21.45 6.40 -5.55
C LYS A 391 -20.75 6.55 -4.21
N LEU A 392 -21.46 6.27 -3.13
CA LEU A 392 -20.87 6.23 -1.80
C LEU A 392 -20.04 4.96 -1.62
N MET A 393 -18.88 5.10 -0.98
CA MET A 393 -18.09 4.03 -0.39
C MET A 393 -17.81 4.37 1.08
N GLY A 394 -17.66 3.38 1.94
CA GLY A 394 -17.25 3.58 3.33
C GLY A 394 -16.63 2.34 3.92
N TRP A 395 -16.02 2.50 5.09
CA TRP A 395 -15.47 1.40 5.87
C TRP A 395 -16.59 0.45 6.30
N ASP A 396 -16.25 -0.79 6.69
CA ASP A 396 -17.27 -1.84 6.91
C ASP A 396 -18.21 -1.59 8.09
N GLU A 397 -17.97 -0.57 8.94
CA GLU A 397 -18.91 -0.10 9.96
C GLU A 397 -20.23 0.46 9.38
N ILE A 398 -20.23 0.91 8.12
CA ILE A 398 -21.46 1.37 7.48
C ILE A 398 -22.51 0.25 7.28
N LEU A 399 -22.09 -1.03 7.45
CA LEU A 399 -23.03 -2.18 7.49
C LEU A 399 -23.91 -2.19 8.74
N GLU A 400 -23.42 -1.59 9.83
CA GLU A 400 -24.12 -1.59 11.11
C GLU A 400 -25.44 -0.79 11.01
N GLY A 401 -26.55 -1.40 11.41
CA GLY A 401 -27.87 -0.78 11.30
C GLY A 401 -28.49 -0.76 9.89
N GLY A 402 -27.84 -1.36 8.89
CA GLY A 402 -28.33 -1.55 7.53
C GLY A 402 -27.77 -0.57 6.50
N LEU A 403 -27.29 -1.13 5.40
CA LEU A 403 -26.62 -0.40 4.31
C LEU A 403 -27.60 0.06 3.24
N PRO A 404 -27.48 1.28 2.68
CA PRO A 404 -28.27 1.72 1.53
C PRO A 404 -27.85 0.98 0.24
N GLY A 405 -28.80 0.85 -0.72
CA GLY A 405 -28.72 -0.09 -1.83
C GLY A 405 -27.55 0.06 -2.83
N ASN A 406 -26.96 1.25 -2.95
CA ASN A 406 -25.88 1.51 -3.92
C ASN A 406 -24.50 1.72 -3.28
N ALA A 407 -24.40 1.69 -1.96
CA ALA A 407 -23.13 1.89 -1.26
C ALA A 407 -22.18 0.72 -1.50
N ALA A 408 -20.91 1.03 -1.69
CA ALA A 408 -19.83 0.06 -1.72
C ALA A 408 -19.15 -0.01 -0.34
N VAL A 409 -18.55 -1.15 -0.01
CA VAL A 409 -17.92 -1.39 1.29
C VAL A 409 -16.43 -1.61 1.12
N MET A 410 -15.64 -0.92 1.93
CA MET A 410 -14.21 -1.18 2.08
C MET A 410 -14.00 -1.93 3.41
N SER A 411 -13.66 -3.23 3.33
CA SER A 411 -13.62 -4.12 4.50
C SER A 411 -12.21 -4.16 5.10
N TRP A 412 -12.05 -3.59 6.32
CA TRP A 412 -10.77 -3.47 7.00
C TRP A 412 -10.66 -4.28 8.31
N ARG A 413 -11.76 -4.50 9.04
CA ARG A 413 -11.82 -5.29 10.29
C ARG A 413 -11.72 -6.80 10.03
N GLY A 414 -10.96 -7.22 9.04
CA GLY A 414 -10.84 -8.58 8.54
C GLY A 414 -11.68 -8.78 7.28
N MET A 415 -12.00 -10.05 6.97
CA MET A 415 -12.72 -10.41 5.74
C MET A 415 -14.25 -10.47 5.91
N LEU A 416 -14.74 -10.54 7.15
CA LEU A 416 -16.16 -10.86 7.42
C LEU A 416 -17.10 -9.76 6.93
N GLY A 417 -16.79 -8.48 7.16
CA GLY A 417 -17.59 -7.36 6.67
C GLY A 417 -17.74 -7.37 5.15
N GLY A 418 -16.65 -7.65 4.43
CA GLY A 418 -16.69 -7.76 2.97
C GLY A 418 -17.50 -8.97 2.48
N ILE A 419 -17.42 -10.10 3.16
CA ILE A 419 -18.24 -11.29 2.87
C ILE A 419 -19.72 -10.97 3.07
N GLU A 420 -20.06 -10.31 4.17
CA GLU A 420 -21.43 -9.89 4.47
C GLU A 420 -21.97 -8.92 3.40
N ALA A 421 -21.20 -7.88 3.05
CA ALA A 421 -21.57 -6.91 2.02
C ALA A 421 -21.78 -7.59 0.65
N ALA A 422 -20.86 -8.47 0.23
CA ALA A 422 -20.97 -9.19 -1.04
C ALA A 422 -22.21 -10.11 -1.09
N ASN A 423 -22.55 -10.78 0.03
CA ASN A 423 -23.77 -11.57 0.15
C ASN A 423 -25.04 -10.72 0.06
N GLN A 424 -24.99 -9.46 0.51
CA GLN A 424 -26.04 -8.46 0.34
C GLN A 424 -26.02 -7.78 -1.05
N LYS A 425 -25.12 -8.22 -1.96
CA LYS A 425 -24.95 -7.73 -3.35
C LYS A 425 -24.34 -6.34 -3.45
N HIS A 426 -23.61 -5.88 -2.45
CA HIS A 426 -22.81 -4.66 -2.52
C HIS A 426 -21.44 -4.92 -3.13
N GLN A 427 -20.90 -3.91 -3.80
CA GLN A 427 -19.52 -3.94 -4.29
C GLN A 427 -18.55 -3.80 -3.11
N VAL A 428 -17.45 -4.55 -3.16
CA VAL A 428 -16.50 -4.64 -2.04
C VAL A 428 -15.07 -4.44 -2.50
N VAL A 429 -14.31 -3.65 -1.73
CA VAL A 429 -12.84 -3.61 -1.77
C VAL A 429 -12.32 -4.25 -0.48
N MET A 430 -11.48 -5.27 -0.60
CA MET A 430 -10.88 -5.95 0.53
C MET A 430 -9.58 -5.27 0.95
N THR A 431 -9.50 -4.85 2.23
CA THR A 431 -8.32 -4.22 2.80
C THR A 431 -8.09 -4.64 4.26
N PRO A 432 -8.16 -5.95 4.56
CA PRO A 432 -8.14 -6.44 5.94
C PRO A 432 -6.81 -6.11 6.63
N ASN A 433 -6.90 -5.57 7.85
CA ASN A 433 -5.75 -5.09 8.60
C ASN A 433 -4.70 -6.18 8.90
N ASP A 434 -5.09 -7.45 8.93
CA ASP A 434 -4.16 -8.57 9.12
C ASP A 434 -3.24 -8.83 7.92
N PHE A 435 -3.52 -8.23 6.76
CA PHE A 435 -2.77 -8.44 5.52
C PHE A 435 -2.37 -7.15 4.79
N ALA A 436 -3.15 -6.07 4.95
CA ALA A 436 -3.09 -4.92 4.05
C ALA A 436 -2.75 -3.57 4.73
N TYR A 437 -2.59 -3.53 6.07
CA TYR A 437 -2.22 -2.32 6.80
C TYR A 437 -0.70 -2.19 6.83
N ILE A 438 -0.17 -1.44 5.88
CA ILE A 438 1.27 -1.28 5.67
C ILE A 438 1.89 -0.16 6.52
N ASP A 439 1.15 0.48 7.39
CA ASP A 439 1.64 1.32 8.49
C ASP A 439 2.16 0.49 9.68
N PHE A 440 1.76 -0.77 9.83
CA PHE A 440 2.27 -1.66 10.85
C PHE A 440 3.77 -1.91 10.68
N TYR A 441 4.51 -2.14 11.79
CA TYR A 441 5.94 -2.42 11.68
C TYR A 441 6.17 -3.75 10.92
N GLN A 442 7.21 -3.80 10.08
CA GLN A 442 7.43 -4.94 9.20
C GLN A 442 8.63 -5.82 9.58
N GLY A 443 9.46 -5.34 10.50
CA GLY A 443 10.62 -6.07 11.02
C GLY A 443 10.51 -6.38 12.51
N GLU A 444 11.58 -6.21 13.22
CA GLU A 444 11.62 -6.38 14.67
C GLU A 444 11.15 -5.10 15.38
N VAL A 445 10.21 -5.23 16.31
CA VAL A 445 9.58 -4.09 16.99
C VAL A 445 10.59 -3.22 17.78
N THR A 446 11.63 -3.81 18.31
CA THR A 446 12.70 -3.07 19.03
C THR A 446 13.58 -2.25 18.08
N ALA A 447 13.60 -2.59 16.79
CA ALA A 447 14.36 -1.88 15.77
C ALA A 447 13.53 -0.86 14.99
N GLU A 448 12.21 -1.06 14.86
CA GLU A 448 11.33 -0.20 14.04
C GLU A 448 10.40 0.68 14.88
N GLY A 449 10.25 0.38 16.15
CA GLY A 449 9.25 1.01 17.00
C GLY A 449 7.86 0.36 16.87
N LYS A 450 7.06 0.50 17.92
CA LYS A 450 5.74 -0.12 17.98
C LYS A 450 4.69 0.82 17.38
N VAL A 451 4.10 0.39 16.26
CA VAL A 451 2.88 0.95 15.69
C VAL A 451 1.88 -0.20 15.64
N TYR A 452 0.86 -0.17 16.46
CA TYR A 452 -0.17 -1.22 16.59
C TYR A 452 0.40 -2.65 16.69
N LYS A 453 0.62 -3.34 15.56
CA LYS A 453 1.15 -4.72 15.50
C LYS A 453 2.15 -4.89 14.35
N GLY A 454 2.80 -6.05 14.29
CA GLY A 454 3.69 -6.41 13.20
C GLY A 454 2.94 -7.00 12.01
N LEU A 455 3.36 -6.62 10.81
CA LEU A 455 2.88 -7.22 9.56
C LEU A 455 4.08 -7.43 8.62
N ARG A 456 4.56 -8.66 8.53
CA ARG A 456 5.69 -9.02 7.68
C ARG A 456 5.26 -9.25 6.22
N MET A 457 6.21 -9.11 5.29
CA MET A 457 5.94 -9.22 3.85
C MET A 457 5.35 -10.59 3.46
N LYS A 458 5.82 -11.69 4.05
CA LYS A 458 5.27 -13.02 3.78
C LYS A 458 3.80 -13.11 4.18
N LYS A 459 3.42 -12.52 5.31
CA LYS A 459 2.00 -12.46 5.74
C LYS A 459 1.15 -11.65 4.77
N THR A 460 1.65 -10.50 4.30
CA THR A 460 0.99 -9.70 3.26
C THR A 460 0.81 -10.50 1.95
N TYR A 461 1.78 -11.34 1.59
CA TYR A 461 1.69 -12.20 0.40
C TYR A 461 0.62 -13.30 0.51
N GLU A 462 0.21 -13.69 1.73
CA GLU A 462 -0.88 -14.65 1.95
C GLU A 462 -2.27 -14.07 1.66
N PHE A 463 -2.40 -12.77 1.50
CA PHE A 463 -3.67 -12.10 1.23
C PHE A 463 -4.39 -12.72 0.03
N GLU A 464 -5.71 -12.93 0.17
CA GLU A 464 -6.60 -13.40 -0.89
C GLU A 464 -7.89 -12.58 -0.84
N PRO A 465 -8.09 -11.63 -1.78
CA PRO A 465 -9.25 -10.72 -1.74
C PRO A 465 -10.57 -11.38 -2.13
N LEU A 466 -10.55 -12.55 -2.80
CA LEU A 466 -11.77 -13.27 -3.16
C LEU A 466 -11.98 -14.46 -2.22
N PRO A 467 -12.87 -14.36 -1.20
CA PRO A 467 -13.19 -15.46 -0.31
C PRO A 467 -13.87 -16.62 -1.04
N GLN A 468 -13.67 -17.83 -0.56
CA GLN A 468 -14.32 -19.00 -1.11
C GLN A 468 -15.85 -18.89 -1.00
N GLY A 469 -16.55 -19.19 -2.09
CA GLY A 469 -18.02 -19.18 -2.15
C GLY A 469 -18.66 -17.82 -2.41
N ILE A 470 -17.87 -16.74 -2.51
CA ILE A 470 -18.37 -15.42 -2.86
C ILE A 470 -18.35 -15.21 -4.39
N ASP A 471 -19.43 -14.64 -4.93
CA ASP A 471 -19.53 -14.31 -6.35
C ASP A 471 -18.51 -13.21 -6.71
N PRO A 472 -17.53 -13.49 -7.62
CA PRO A 472 -16.45 -12.58 -7.97
C PRO A 472 -16.92 -11.21 -8.44
N LYS A 473 -18.12 -11.09 -9.01
CA LYS A 473 -18.64 -9.81 -9.54
C LYS A 473 -18.85 -8.74 -8.46
N TYR A 474 -18.95 -9.13 -7.17
CA TYR A 474 -19.10 -8.20 -6.05
C TYR A 474 -17.75 -7.77 -5.46
N ILE A 475 -16.65 -8.45 -5.79
CA ILE A 475 -15.31 -8.11 -5.30
C ILE A 475 -14.58 -7.30 -6.36
N LEU A 476 -14.49 -5.98 -6.16
CA LEU A 476 -13.77 -5.08 -7.05
C LEU A 476 -12.27 -5.38 -7.06
N GLY A 477 -11.72 -5.78 -5.91
CA GLY A 477 -10.32 -6.09 -5.71
C GLY A 477 -9.88 -5.84 -4.28
N GLY A 478 -8.70 -5.29 -4.11
CA GLY A 478 -8.14 -5.00 -2.79
C GLY A 478 -7.27 -3.75 -2.76
N GLN A 479 -6.86 -3.38 -1.56
CA GLN A 479 -6.08 -2.18 -1.31
C GLN A 479 -5.14 -2.38 -0.13
N ALA A 480 -3.96 -1.74 -0.18
CA ALA A 480 -3.09 -1.59 0.98
C ALA A 480 -3.24 -0.19 1.57
N ASN A 481 -3.30 -0.08 2.89
CA ASN A 481 -3.52 1.17 3.60
C ASN A 481 -2.27 1.62 4.35
N LEU A 482 -1.88 2.89 4.16
CA LEU A 482 -0.79 3.54 4.86
C LEU A 482 -1.34 4.68 5.72
N TRP A 483 -1.66 4.39 6.98
CA TRP A 483 -2.00 5.38 7.99
C TRP A 483 -0.74 6.08 8.49
N THR A 484 -0.84 7.38 8.80
CA THR A 484 0.36 8.20 8.99
C THR A 484 0.55 8.80 10.39
N GLU A 485 -0.10 8.26 11.41
CA GLU A 485 0.06 8.73 12.80
C GLU A 485 1.52 8.78 13.26
N GLN A 486 2.33 7.81 12.79
CA GLN A 486 3.76 7.72 13.10
C GLN A 486 4.67 7.95 11.88
N ILE A 487 4.11 8.44 10.77
CA ILE A 487 4.82 8.58 9.49
C ILE A 487 4.89 10.06 9.11
N LEU A 488 6.00 10.70 9.44
CA LEU A 488 6.19 12.14 9.36
C LEU A 488 6.80 12.62 8.03
N SER A 489 7.15 11.72 7.12
CA SER A 489 7.85 12.08 5.87
C SER A 489 7.64 11.04 4.78
N LEU A 490 7.83 11.49 3.52
CA LEU A 490 7.77 10.59 2.37
C LEU A 490 8.78 9.44 2.47
N ARG A 491 9.98 9.68 3.04
CA ARG A 491 10.99 8.62 3.23
C ARG A 491 10.51 7.54 4.19
N SER A 492 9.78 7.90 5.23
CA SER A 492 9.17 6.93 6.15
C SER A 492 7.99 6.20 5.48
N ALA A 493 7.17 6.91 4.72
CA ALA A 493 6.09 6.33 3.92
C ALA A 493 6.63 5.30 2.91
N GLN A 494 7.66 5.64 2.15
CA GLN A 494 8.35 4.74 1.23
C GLN A 494 8.87 3.48 1.94
N TYR A 495 9.54 3.65 3.10
CA TYR A 495 10.07 2.52 3.87
C TYR A 495 8.99 1.53 4.28
N LEU A 496 7.84 2.01 4.74
CA LEU A 496 6.74 1.17 5.19
C LEU A 496 5.93 0.60 4.01
N THR A 497 5.82 1.31 2.90
CA THR A 497 5.15 0.82 1.69
C THR A 497 5.95 -0.30 1.03
N TRP A 498 7.25 -0.13 0.83
CA TRP A 498 8.08 -1.07 0.07
C TRP A 498 8.96 -1.95 0.96
N PRO A 499 9.08 -3.25 0.66
CA PRO A 499 8.53 -3.98 -0.50
C PRO A 499 7.13 -4.59 -0.27
N ARG A 500 6.49 -4.44 0.90
CA ARG A 500 5.22 -5.14 1.22
C ARG A 500 4.12 -4.93 0.19
N SER A 501 3.98 -3.71 -0.34
CA SER A 501 2.99 -3.44 -1.38
C SER A 501 3.24 -4.20 -2.68
N MET A 502 4.45 -4.69 -2.95
CA MET A 502 4.69 -5.60 -4.08
C MET A 502 3.90 -6.91 -3.91
N SER A 503 3.75 -7.41 -2.67
CA SER A 503 2.96 -8.61 -2.35
C SER A 503 1.48 -8.42 -2.67
N ILE A 504 0.93 -7.26 -2.30
CA ILE A 504 -0.47 -6.90 -2.61
C ILE A 504 -0.64 -6.71 -4.12
N ALA A 505 0.28 -6.01 -4.79
CA ALA A 505 0.25 -5.83 -6.24
C ALA A 505 0.20 -7.17 -6.98
N GLU A 506 1.07 -8.13 -6.60
CA GLU A 506 1.07 -9.47 -7.20
C GLU A 506 -0.24 -10.22 -6.93
N THR A 507 -0.77 -10.12 -5.73
CA THR A 507 -2.07 -10.74 -5.37
C THR A 507 -3.23 -10.18 -6.21
N LEU A 508 -3.23 -8.87 -6.48
CA LEU A 508 -4.32 -8.21 -7.19
C LEU A 508 -4.21 -8.31 -8.72
N TRP A 509 -3.01 -8.49 -9.23
CA TRP A 509 -2.75 -8.58 -10.67
C TRP A 509 -2.64 -10.01 -11.17
N SER A 510 -1.82 -10.83 -10.52
CA SER A 510 -1.41 -12.14 -11.02
C SER A 510 -2.45 -13.24 -10.78
N PRO A 511 -2.50 -14.29 -11.60
CA PRO A 511 -3.31 -15.48 -11.32
C PRO A 511 -2.95 -16.09 -9.96
N LYS A 512 -3.95 -16.49 -9.17
CA LYS A 512 -3.77 -17.06 -7.83
C LYS A 512 -2.87 -18.30 -7.82
N GLU A 513 -3.02 -19.15 -8.83
CA GLU A 513 -2.27 -20.40 -8.98
C GLU A 513 -0.77 -20.20 -9.26
N LYS A 514 -0.36 -18.98 -9.60
CA LYS A 514 1.05 -18.62 -9.81
C LYS A 514 1.75 -18.14 -8.54
N LYS A 515 1.01 -17.94 -7.45
CA LYS A 515 1.61 -17.49 -6.19
C LYS A 515 2.63 -18.50 -5.68
N ASN A 516 3.87 -18.07 -5.58
CA ASN A 516 4.98 -18.86 -5.04
C ASN A 516 5.90 -17.94 -4.24
N TRP A 517 5.93 -18.11 -2.93
CA TRP A 517 6.68 -17.24 -2.03
C TRP A 517 8.17 -17.19 -2.33
N GLN A 518 8.80 -18.33 -2.61
CA GLN A 518 10.24 -18.36 -2.88
C GLN A 518 10.57 -17.58 -4.15
N ASN A 519 9.88 -17.86 -5.25
CA ASN A 519 10.07 -17.15 -6.51
C ASN A 519 9.78 -15.64 -6.33
N PHE A 520 8.71 -15.29 -5.62
CA PHE A 520 8.36 -13.89 -5.33
C PHE A 520 9.46 -13.19 -4.54
N SER A 521 9.96 -13.78 -3.46
CA SER A 521 11.00 -13.18 -2.62
C SER A 521 12.31 -12.98 -3.38
N GLU A 522 12.69 -13.91 -4.26
CA GLU A 522 13.85 -13.77 -5.15
C GLU A 522 13.67 -12.62 -6.16
N LYS A 523 12.46 -12.42 -6.69
CA LYS A 523 12.15 -11.27 -7.55
C LYS A 523 12.22 -9.95 -6.78
N VAL A 524 11.70 -9.91 -5.54
CA VAL A 524 11.79 -8.73 -4.67
C VAL A 524 13.24 -8.30 -4.45
N GLU A 525 14.16 -9.23 -4.27
CA GLU A 525 15.59 -8.92 -4.14
C GLU A 525 16.15 -8.17 -5.38
N LYS A 526 15.68 -8.53 -6.58
CA LYS A 526 16.03 -7.81 -7.81
C LYS A 526 15.35 -6.45 -7.91
N GLN A 527 14.14 -6.32 -7.39
CA GLN A 527 13.43 -5.04 -7.34
C GLN A 527 14.13 -4.02 -6.42
N PHE A 528 14.90 -4.46 -5.42
CA PHE A 528 15.70 -3.54 -4.60
C PHE A 528 16.70 -2.72 -5.43
N GLU A 529 17.28 -3.29 -6.50
CA GLU A 529 18.16 -2.55 -7.41
C GLU A 529 17.40 -1.41 -8.13
N ILE A 530 16.13 -1.63 -8.47
CA ILE A 530 15.26 -0.62 -9.08
C ILE A 530 14.89 0.46 -8.07
N LEU A 531 14.51 0.07 -6.84
CA LEU A 531 14.18 1.02 -5.78
C LEU A 531 15.39 1.89 -5.40
N ASP A 532 16.60 1.29 -5.36
CA ASP A 532 17.84 2.01 -5.12
C ASP A 532 18.14 3.00 -6.26
N ALA A 533 17.96 2.60 -7.54
CA ALA A 533 18.13 3.48 -8.68
C ALA A 533 17.15 4.64 -8.72
N LEU A 534 15.92 4.43 -8.23
CA LEU A 534 14.89 5.46 -8.06
C LEU A 534 15.06 6.29 -6.78
N ASN A 535 16.06 5.98 -5.94
CA ASN A 535 16.24 6.58 -4.61
C ASN A 535 15.02 6.42 -3.70
N ILE A 536 14.27 5.34 -3.85
CA ILE A 536 13.14 5.00 -2.99
C ILE A 536 13.65 4.26 -1.76
N LYS A 537 13.36 4.78 -0.57
CA LYS A 537 13.70 4.08 0.67
C LYS A 537 12.81 2.85 0.83
N HIS A 538 13.43 1.70 1.03
CA HIS A 538 12.71 0.45 1.22
C HIS A 538 13.25 -0.34 2.42
N ALA A 539 12.42 -1.21 2.97
CA ALA A 539 12.82 -2.08 4.06
C ALA A 539 13.51 -3.35 3.55
N LYS A 540 14.51 -3.78 4.29
CA LYS A 540 15.21 -5.06 4.08
C LYS A 540 14.89 -6.06 5.18
N SER A 541 13.77 -5.84 5.92
CA SER A 541 13.37 -6.66 7.07
C SER A 541 13.03 -8.11 6.72
N MET A 542 12.84 -8.44 5.43
CA MET A 542 12.74 -9.83 4.98
C MET A 542 13.97 -10.68 5.30
N TYR A 543 15.11 -10.04 5.57
CA TYR A 543 16.35 -10.70 5.98
C TYR A 543 16.51 -10.77 7.50
N ASP A 544 15.74 -9.98 8.24
CA ASP A 544 15.86 -9.92 9.70
C ASP A 544 15.29 -11.19 10.35
N PRO A 545 15.97 -11.77 11.35
CA PRO A 545 15.44 -12.94 12.05
C PRO A 545 14.10 -12.65 12.71
N ILE A 546 13.20 -13.61 12.68
CA ILE A 546 11.97 -13.62 13.46
C ILE A 546 12.28 -14.36 14.75
N VAL A 547 12.36 -13.63 15.86
CA VAL A 547 12.65 -14.22 17.16
C VAL A 547 11.35 -14.42 17.93
N THR A 548 11.05 -15.67 18.24
CA THR A 548 9.92 -16.09 19.08
C THR A 548 10.43 -16.72 20.35
N THR A 549 9.68 -16.60 21.44
CA THR A 549 10.02 -17.21 22.72
C THR A 549 8.85 -18.00 23.28
N THR A 550 9.19 -19.06 24.03
CA THR A 550 8.24 -19.87 24.80
C THR A 550 8.82 -20.13 26.19
N THR A 551 7.97 -20.47 27.16
CA THR A 551 8.42 -20.91 28.49
C THR A 551 8.13 -22.40 28.61
N ASN A 552 9.15 -23.21 28.92
CA ASN A 552 8.98 -24.65 29.14
C ASN A 552 8.39 -24.95 30.54
N THR A 553 8.14 -26.23 30.81
CA THR A 553 7.56 -26.72 32.09
C THR A 553 8.44 -26.42 33.33
N LYS A 554 9.72 -26.11 33.15
CA LYS A 554 10.64 -25.73 34.23
C LYS A 554 10.71 -24.20 34.43
N GLY A 555 9.96 -23.43 33.64
CA GLY A 555 9.98 -21.96 33.66
C GLY A 555 11.16 -21.34 32.88
N GLU A 556 11.95 -22.15 32.13
CA GLU A 556 13.08 -21.66 31.36
C GLU A 556 12.60 -21.02 30.04
N LEU A 557 13.17 -19.88 29.68
CA LEU A 557 12.87 -19.17 28.44
C LEU A 557 13.60 -19.83 27.26
N ILE A 558 12.87 -20.25 26.27
CA ILE A 558 13.40 -20.86 25.04
C ILE A 558 13.24 -19.88 23.89
N ALA A 559 14.31 -19.57 23.18
CA ALA A 559 14.29 -18.77 21.97
C ALA A 559 14.35 -19.64 20.71
N LYS A 560 13.54 -19.24 19.69
CA LYS A 560 13.55 -19.78 18.34
C LYS A 560 13.75 -18.64 17.35
N MET A 561 14.57 -18.87 16.32
CA MET A 561 14.80 -17.92 15.22
C MET A 561 14.40 -18.55 13.89
N GLU A 562 13.73 -17.77 13.06
CA GLU A 562 13.31 -18.18 11.71
C GLU A 562 13.55 -17.03 10.72
N GLY A 563 13.75 -17.36 9.43
CA GLY A 563 13.87 -16.39 8.36
C GLY A 563 12.64 -16.41 7.45
N GLU A 564 12.27 -15.28 6.87
CA GLU A 564 11.24 -15.25 5.81
C GLU A 564 11.73 -15.78 4.48
N VAL A 565 13.02 -15.63 4.20
CA VAL A 565 13.66 -16.03 2.94
C VAL A 565 14.70 -17.11 3.15
N ALA A 566 15.01 -17.84 2.11
CA ALA A 566 15.92 -18.98 2.17
C ALA A 566 17.39 -18.59 2.35
N ASN A 567 18.21 -19.56 2.78
CA ASN A 567 19.66 -19.47 2.84
C ASN A 567 20.21 -18.39 3.78
N LEU A 568 19.48 -18.07 4.87
CA LEU A 568 19.97 -17.23 5.94
C LEU A 568 20.63 -18.10 7.04
N LYS A 569 21.75 -17.61 7.54
CA LYS A 569 22.37 -18.06 8.79
C LYS A 569 22.25 -16.95 9.82
N PHE A 570 22.00 -17.30 11.07
CA PHE A 570 21.90 -16.34 12.16
C PHE A 570 23.06 -16.55 13.12
N TYR A 571 23.73 -15.47 13.46
CA TYR A 571 24.76 -15.43 14.50
C TYR A 571 24.28 -14.56 15.63
N TYR A 572 24.47 -15.00 16.87
CA TYR A 572 23.93 -14.30 18.03
C TYR A 572 24.90 -14.24 19.21
N SER A 573 24.65 -13.30 20.10
CA SER A 573 25.28 -13.18 21.43
C SER A 573 24.23 -12.84 22.48
N ILE A 574 24.55 -13.18 23.73
CA ILE A 574 23.76 -12.92 24.93
C ILE A 574 24.59 -12.22 26.03
N ASP A 575 25.85 -11.93 25.75
CA ASP A 575 26.88 -11.37 26.62
C ASP A 575 27.22 -9.90 26.27
N GLU A 576 26.29 -9.19 25.62
CA GLU A 576 26.42 -7.81 25.13
C GLU A 576 27.47 -7.59 24.02
N SER A 577 28.20 -8.60 23.58
CA SER A 577 29.07 -8.49 22.40
C SER A 577 28.25 -8.28 21.12
N LEU A 578 28.87 -7.70 20.08
CA LEU A 578 28.27 -7.55 18.76
C LEU A 578 28.56 -8.81 17.95
N PRO A 579 27.52 -9.61 17.61
CA PRO A 579 27.73 -10.87 16.91
C PRO A 579 28.16 -10.65 15.43
N ASP A 580 29.03 -11.54 14.99
CA ASP A 580 29.46 -11.68 13.60
C ASP A 580 29.55 -13.17 13.23
N ASN A 581 30.15 -13.51 12.07
CA ASN A 581 30.28 -14.89 11.63
C ASN A 581 31.26 -15.77 12.43
N PHE A 582 31.93 -15.22 13.46
CA PHE A 582 32.74 -15.95 14.43
C PHE A 582 32.00 -16.18 15.76
N SER A 583 30.83 -15.54 15.92
CA SER A 583 29.97 -15.71 17.09
C SER A 583 29.17 -17.02 17.02
N THR A 584 28.36 -17.31 18.02
CA THR A 584 27.53 -18.54 18.05
C THR A 584 26.57 -18.58 16.87
N GLU A 585 26.71 -19.61 16.01
CA GLU A 585 25.74 -19.85 14.92
C GLU A 585 24.46 -20.47 15.51
N TYR A 586 23.31 -19.95 15.14
CA TYR A 586 22.03 -20.54 15.51
C TYR A 586 21.76 -21.79 14.70
N THR A 587 21.67 -22.94 15.37
CA THR A 587 21.41 -24.25 14.75
C THR A 587 20.09 -24.88 15.20
N GLY A 588 19.38 -24.25 16.13
CA GLY A 588 18.11 -24.74 16.69
C GLY A 588 17.73 -23.95 17.94
N THR A 589 16.57 -24.27 18.51
CA THR A 589 16.10 -23.63 19.74
C THR A 589 17.11 -23.75 20.87
N PHE A 590 17.26 -22.71 21.68
CA PHE A 590 18.16 -22.69 22.82
C PHE A 590 17.50 -22.05 24.05
N ILE A 591 17.98 -22.45 25.26
CA ILE A 591 17.55 -21.84 26.51
C ILE A 591 18.29 -20.52 26.64
N VAL A 592 17.54 -19.44 26.84
CA VAL A 592 18.12 -18.13 27.17
C VAL A 592 18.52 -18.11 28.65
N PRO A 593 19.80 -17.89 29.00
CA PRO A 593 20.22 -17.83 30.38
C PRO A 593 19.49 -16.75 31.18
N ASN A 594 19.22 -17.01 32.44
CA ASN A 594 18.48 -16.10 33.32
C ASN A 594 19.23 -14.79 33.63
N ASP A 595 20.54 -14.79 33.48
CA ASP A 595 21.43 -13.64 33.66
C ASP A 595 21.69 -12.87 32.35
N ALA A 596 21.14 -13.30 31.24
CA ALA A 596 21.21 -12.56 29.97
C ALA A 596 20.43 -11.25 30.09
N THR A 597 21.00 -10.16 29.58
CA THR A 597 20.37 -8.83 29.57
C THR A 597 19.75 -8.50 28.21
N ILE A 598 20.35 -9.03 27.16
CA ILE A 598 19.99 -8.73 25.78
C ILE A 598 20.33 -9.90 24.84
N LEU A 599 19.50 -10.14 23.86
CA LEU A 599 19.82 -10.98 22.72
C LEU A 599 20.18 -10.06 21.55
N ARG A 600 21.40 -10.18 21.03
CA ARG A 600 21.79 -9.56 19.77
C ARG A 600 21.90 -10.64 18.69
N VAL A 601 21.35 -10.35 17.52
CA VAL A 601 21.36 -11.30 16.41
C VAL A 601 21.50 -10.59 15.07
N ILE A 602 22.26 -11.20 14.17
CA ILE A 602 22.48 -10.72 12.80
C ILE A 602 22.35 -11.87 11.81
N SER A 603 21.75 -11.56 10.66
CA SER A 603 21.64 -12.50 9.53
C SER A 603 22.87 -12.42 8.63
N TYR A 604 23.28 -13.57 8.12
CA TYR A 604 24.32 -13.71 7.11
C TYR A 604 23.80 -14.52 5.93
N ARG A 605 24.29 -14.17 4.72
CA ARG A 605 24.10 -14.96 3.51
C ARG A 605 25.39 -14.94 2.69
N ASN A 606 25.85 -16.10 2.23
CA ASN A 606 27.08 -16.26 1.47
C ASN A 606 28.31 -15.64 2.17
N GLY A 607 28.38 -15.79 3.50
CA GLY A 607 29.49 -15.28 4.33
C GLY A 607 29.49 -13.76 4.56
N LYS A 608 28.44 -13.03 4.15
CA LYS A 608 28.32 -11.58 4.34
C LYS A 608 27.11 -11.24 5.18
N PRO A 609 27.21 -10.22 6.06
CA PRO A 609 26.06 -9.74 6.82
C PRO A 609 24.98 -9.19 5.90
N ILE A 610 23.70 -9.46 6.22
CA ILE A 610 22.54 -8.98 5.49
C ILE A 610 21.41 -8.65 6.49
N GLY A 611 20.59 -7.65 6.21
CA GLY A 611 19.57 -7.18 7.15
C GLY A 611 20.14 -6.28 8.25
N LYS A 612 19.37 -6.13 9.31
CA LYS A 612 19.76 -5.33 10.48
C LYS A 612 20.32 -6.23 11.58
N MET A 613 21.28 -5.71 12.36
CA MET A 613 21.59 -6.30 13.66
C MET A 613 20.46 -5.94 14.62
N LEU A 614 19.81 -6.95 15.18
CA LEU A 614 18.73 -6.77 16.14
C LEU A 614 19.28 -6.74 17.55
N HIS A 615 18.70 -5.86 18.38
CA HIS A 615 19.00 -5.70 19.80
C HIS A 615 17.71 -5.90 20.59
N ILE A 616 17.50 -7.07 21.15
CA ILE A 616 16.24 -7.43 21.80
C ILE A 616 16.50 -7.55 23.32
N PRO A 617 16.03 -6.57 24.12
CA PRO A 617 16.16 -6.63 25.58
C PRO A 617 15.47 -7.86 26.16
N MET A 618 16.00 -8.39 27.26
CA MET A 618 15.45 -9.58 27.92
C MET A 618 13.98 -9.43 28.30
N GLU A 619 13.59 -8.26 28.80
CA GLU A 619 12.20 -7.94 29.12
C GLU A 619 11.24 -8.11 27.89
N SER A 620 11.72 -7.73 26.70
CA SER A 620 10.98 -7.93 25.45
C SER A 620 10.85 -9.41 25.08
N LEU A 621 11.89 -10.22 25.30
CA LEU A 621 11.83 -11.66 25.08
C LEU A 621 10.86 -12.35 26.05
N ILE A 622 10.88 -11.96 27.32
CA ILE A 622 9.99 -12.49 28.36
C ILE A 622 8.52 -12.09 28.05
N SER A 623 8.28 -10.82 27.69
CA SER A 623 6.93 -10.31 27.47
C SER A 623 6.20 -10.99 26.30
N ARG A 624 6.94 -11.52 25.32
CA ARG A 624 6.39 -12.23 24.16
C ARG A 624 6.33 -13.76 24.33
N ALA A 625 6.81 -14.28 25.47
CA ALA A 625 6.86 -15.72 25.69
C ALA A 625 5.45 -16.30 25.84
N VAL A 626 5.11 -17.22 24.94
CA VAL A 626 3.89 -18.02 25.04
C VAL A 626 4.13 -19.16 26.02
N LYS A 627 3.27 -19.28 27.05
CA LYS A 627 3.34 -20.42 27.98
C LYS A 627 3.00 -21.69 27.22
N THR A 628 3.93 -22.62 27.15
CA THR A 628 3.64 -23.98 26.68
C THR A 628 2.84 -24.68 27.78
N LEU A 629 1.58 -24.99 27.53
CA LEU A 629 0.71 -25.77 28.42
C LEU A 629 1.18 -27.21 28.53
#